data_bba3b8490db5f1f12ddd1168310a7662
#
_entry.id   bba3b8490db5f1f12ddd1168310a7662
#
_cell.length_a   1.000
_cell.length_b   1.000
_cell.length_c   1.000
_cell.angle_alpha   90.00
_cell.angle_beta   90.00
_cell.angle_gamma   90.00
#
_symmetry.space_group_name_H-M   'P 1'
#
loop_
_entity.id
_entity.type
_entity.pdbx_description
1 polymer ?
#
loop_
_entity_poly.entity_id
_entity_poly.type
_entity_poly.pdbx_seq_one_letter_code
_entity_poly.pdbx_strand_id
1 'polypeptide(L)'
;MTSVSRRHQSELVTLVLATRTVPWIPVAHRLDVILSETLPPVEQTTSAFAFVSDSAGRTLMTCVDREGRGWDIPGGHLEPGESLAEAAARELHEETGLSLPASALSIFAWQRIELLEPPPADYRYPALAYMAMFRAALPESGAPTRPPAGSESTRADWLSRAEIERVCPDRTWLVLLEA
;
A
#
# COMPACT_ATOMS: atom_id res chain seq x y z
N MET A 1 -18.98 -32.92 -33.75
CA MET A 1 -17.64 -32.36 -33.43
C MET A 1 -17.83 -31.20 -32.48
N THR A 2 -17.73 -31.45 -31.19
CA THR A 2 -18.04 -30.50 -30.15
C THR A 2 -16.70 -29.88 -29.67
N SER A 3 -16.48 -28.64 -29.96
CA SER A 3 -15.29 -27.85 -29.52
C SER A 3 -15.42 -27.56 -28.03
N VAL A 4 -14.62 -28.22 -27.21
CA VAL A 4 -14.46 -27.88 -25.77
C VAL A 4 -13.54 -26.71 -25.68
N SER A 5 -14.10 -25.52 -25.43
CA SER A 5 -13.36 -24.31 -25.09
C SER A 5 -12.72 -24.52 -23.71
N ARG A 6 -11.39 -24.75 -23.67
CA ARG A 6 -10.59 -24.68 -22.45
C ARG A 6 -10.50 -23.21 -22.02
N ARG A 7 -11.30 -22.81 -21.06
CA ARG A 7 -11.04 -21.60 -20.30
C ARG A 7 -9.75 -21.87 -19.49
N HIS A 8 -8.69 -21.14 -19.79
CA HIS A 8 -7.55 -21.01 -18.90
C HIS A 8 -8.07 -20.30 -17.64
N GLN A 9 -8.28 -21.08 -16.58
CA GLN A 9 -8.29 -20.50 -15.24
C GLN A 9 -6.85 -20.10 -14.97
N SER A 10 -6.58 -18.79 -15.03
CA SER A 10 -5.36 -18.21 -14.46
C SER A 10 -5.41 -18.54 -12.97
N GLU A 11 -4.54 -19.42 -12.50
CA GLU A 11 -4.34 -19.61 -11.07
C GLU A 11 -3.87 -18.27 -10.51
N LEU A 12 -4.68 -17.70 -9.63
CA LEU A 12 -4.36 -16.46 -8.93
C LEU A 12 -3.16 -16.75 -8.03
N VAL A 13 -1.99 -16.31 -8.47
CA VAL A 13 -0.74 -16.55 -7.77
C VAL A 13 -0.71 -15.67 -6.53
N THR A 14 -0.62 -16.28 -5.36
CA THR A 14 -0.31 -15.61 -4.10
C THR A 14 1.12 -15.98 -3.71
N LEU A 15 2.02 -14.99 -3.68
CA LEU A 15 3.44 -15.21 -3.44
C LEU A 15 3.94 -14.37 -2.27
N VAL A 16 4.46 -15.00 -1.22
CA VAL A 16 5.16 -14.31 -0.13
C VAL A 16 6.54 -13.87 -0.62
N LEU A 17 6.75 -12.57 -0.73
CA LEU A 17 8.02 -11.97 -1.14
C LEU A 17 8.98 -11.81 0.03
N ALA A 18 8.47 -11.47 1.21
CA ALA A 18 9.28 -11.26 2.40
C ALA A 18 8.47 -11.52 3.66
N THR A 19 9.16 -11.97 4.70
CA THR A 19 8.66 -12.02 6.07
C THR A 19 9.54 -11.14 6.95
N ARG A 20 8.91 -10.31 7.81
CA ARG A 20 9.58 -9.31 8.64
C ARG A 20 8.98 -9.26 10.04
N THR A 21 9.70 -8.60 10.93
CA THR A 21 9.18 -8.02 12.17
C THR A 21 9.39 -6.51 12.13
N VAL A 22 8.59 -5.75 12.85
CA VAL A 22 8.62 -4.28 12.85
C VAL A 22 8.58 -3.73 14.27
N PRO A 23 9.32 -2.65 14.57
CA PRO A 23 9.47 -2.15 15.94
C PRO A 23 8.21 -1.51 16.54
N TRP A 24 7.24 -1.14 15.70
CA TRP A 24 6.00 -0.51 16.14
C TRP A 24 4.90 -1.49 16.58
N ILE A 25 5.12 -2.79 16.44
CA ILE A 25 4.24 -3.83 17.02
C ILE A 25 4.88 -4.34 18.31
N PRO A 26 4.20 -4.20 19.47
CA PRO A 26 4.83 -4.37 20.79
C PRO A 26 5.00 -5.82 21.24
N VAL A 27 4.49 -6.79 20.48
CA VAL A 27 4.51 -8.23 20.82
C VAL A 27 5.12 -9.04 19.69
N ALA A 28 5.44 -10.31 19.94
CA ALA A 28 5.90 -11.24 18.92
C ALA A 28 4.87 -11.32 17.79
N HIS A 29 5.33 -11.12 16.56
CA HIS A 29 4.46 -11.06 15.38
C HIS A 29 5.22 -11.50 14.13
N ARG A 30 4.45 -11.72 13.08
CA ARG A 30 4.92 -11.94 11.72
C ARG A 30 4.24 -10.96 10.78
N LEU A 31 5.01 -10.28 9.96
CA LEU A 31 4.53 -9.44 8.85
C LEU A 31 5.01 -10.06 7.55
N ASP A 32 4.09 -10.53 6.74
CA ASP A 32 4.36 -11.05 5.40
C ASP A 32 4.00 -10.00 4.36
N VAL A 33 4.88 -9.76 3.40
CA VAL A 33 4.61 -8.97 2.18
C VAL A 33 4.26 -9.95 1.06
N ILE A 34 3.08 -9.82 0.49
CA ILE A 34 2.49 -10.84 -0.38
C ILE A 34 2.04 -10.19 -1.69
N LEU A 35 2.53 -10.71 -2.82
CA LEU A 35 1.96 -10.42 -4.14
C LEU A 35 0.66 -11.18 -4.31
N SER A 36 -0.38 -10.48 -4.70
CA SER A 36 -1.69 -11.07 -5.01
C SER A 36 -2.56 -10.09 -5.76
N GLU A 37 -3.21 -10.54 -6.82
CA GLU A 37 -4.23 -9.77 -7.56
C GLU A 37 -5.64 -9.94 -6.97
N THR A 38 -5.77 -10.64 -5.84
CA THR A 38 -7.03 -10.77 -5.09
C THR A 38 -7.01 -9.87 -3.87
N LEU A 39 -8.17 -9.33 -3.52
CA LEU A 39 -8.32 -8.56 -2.29
C LEU A 39 -8.04 -9.45 -1.06
N PRO A 40 -7.40 -8.90 -0.02
CA PRO A 40 -7.34 -9.55 1.28
C PRO A 40 -8.73 -9.59 1.94
N PRO A 41 -8.92 -10.35 3.03
CA PRO A 41 -10.17 -10.34 3.80
C PRO A 41 -10.54 -8.91 4.25
N VAL A 42 -11.61 -8.35 3.70
CA VAL A 42 -11.99 -6.93 3.86
C VAL A 42 -12.23 -6.59 5.33
N GLU A 43 -12.89 -7.48 6.07
CA GLU A 43 -13.26 -7.29 7.48
C GLU A 43 -12.03 -7.24 8.41
N GLN A 44 -10.87 -7.71 7.95
CA GLN A 44 -9.60 -7.71 8.68
C GLN A 44 -8.61 -6.71 8.09
N THR A 45 -8.99 -5.99 7.03
CA THR A 45 -8.12 -5.00 6.40
C THR A 45 -8.30 -3.65 7.09
N THR A 46 -7.19 -3.11 7.60
CA THR A 46 -7.19 -1.87 8.39
C THR A 46 -6.79 -0.65 7.60
N SER A 47 -6.03 -0.83 6.53
CA SER A 47 -5.43 0.29 5.79
C SER A 47 -5.28 -0.04 4.31
N ALA A 48 -5.29 0.99 3.47
CA ALA A 48 -5.07 0.88 2.03
C ALA A 48 -4.05 1.93 1.55
N PHE A 49 -3.18 1.54 0.62
CA PHE A 49 -2.06 2.33 0.12
C PHE A 49 -2.06 2.35 -1.41
N ALA A 50 -1.55 3.43 -2.01
CA ALA A 50 -1.49 3.62 -3.45
C ALA A 50 -0.05 3.79 -3.95
N PHE A 51 0.46 2.80 -4.69
CA PHE A 51 1.69 2.90 -5.47
C PHE A 51 1.36 3.48 -6.84
N VAL A 52 1.64 4.75 -7.06
CA VAL A 52 1.42 5.41 -8.35
C VAL A 52 2.76 5.65 -9.01
N SER A 53 2.97 5.02 -10.16
CA SER A 53 4.17 5.22 -10.99
C SER A 53 3.87 6.13 -12.17
N ASP A 54 4.88 6.86 -12.64
CA ASP A 54 4.81 7.65 -13.86
C ASP A 54 5.59 6.99 -15.01
N SER A 55 5.47 7.56 -16.22
CA SER A 55 6.16 7.05 -17.40
C SER A 55 7.70 7.14 -17.34
N ALA A 56 8.25 7.92 -16.40
CA ALA A 56 9.69 7.98 -16.13
C ALA A 56 10.15 6.92 -15.10
N GLY A 57 9.26 6.04 -14.63
CA GLY A 57 9.57 5.00 -13.65
C GLY A 57 9.77 5.54 -12.23
N ARG A 58 9.23 6.74 -11.93
CA ARG A 58 9.24 7.31 -10.57
C ARG A 58 7.95 6.94 -9.86
N THR A 59 8.01 6.83 -8.56
CA THR A 59 6.84 6.59 -7.69
C THR A 59 6.48 7.86 -6.94
N LEU A 60 5.19 8.17 -6.85
CA LEU A 60 4.70 9.28 -6.04
C LEU A 60 4.76 8.91 -4.57
N MET A 61 5.51 9.68 -3.82
CA MET A 61 5.72 9.51 -2.39
C MET A 61 5.15 10.69 -1.63
N THR A 62 4.77 10.44 -0.39
CA THR A 62 4.35 11.47 0.57
C THR A 62 5.35 11.59 1.71
N CYS A 63 5.42 12.75 2.37
CA CYS A 63 6.29 12.98 3.51
C CYS A 63 5.55 13.68 4.65
N VAL A 64 5.56 13.05 5.80
CA VAL A 64 5.06 13.63 7.06
C VAL A 64 6.27 14.13 7.86
N ASP A 65 6.36 15.43 8.06
CA ASP A 65 7.45 16.08 8.80
C ASP A 65 7.21 15.98 10.33
N ARG A 66 7.25 14.75 10.82
CA ARG A 66 7.10 14.40 12.23
C ARG A 66 8.06 13.27 12.58
N GLU A 67 8.62 13.30 13.80
CA GLU A 67 9.52 12.26 14.30
C GLU A 67 8.92 10.85 14.14
N GLY A 68 9.72 9.94 13.59
CA GLY A 68 9.33 8.55 13.33
C GLY A 68 8.47 8.32 12.08
N ARG A 69 8.12 9.38 11.31
CA ARG A 69 7.32 9.28 10.08
C ARG A 69 8.19 9.39 8.83
N GLY A 70 8.44 10.58 8.32
CA GLY A 70 9.23 10.81 7.10
C GLY A 70 8.52 10.42 5.82
N TRP A 71 9.28 9.94 4.84
CA TRP A 71 8.77 9.51 3.53
C TRP A 71 8.10 8.14 3.60
N ASP A 72 6.96 8.03 2.90
CA ASP A 72 6.22 6.78 2.74
C ASP A 72 5.42 6.79 1.43
N ILE A 73 4.83 5.66 1.05
CA ILE A 73 3.78 5.60 0.05
C ILE A 73 2.49 6.21 0.63
N PRO A 74 1.70 6.95 -0.17
CA PRO A 74 0.45 7.51 0.31
C PRO A 74 -0.54 6.40 0.69
N GLY A 75 -1.18 6.56 1.86
CA GLY A 75 -2.13 5.59 2.37
C GLY A 75 -2.40 5.73 3.86
N GLY A 76 -3.52 5.16 4.29
CA GLY A 76 -3.96 5.25 5.67
C GLY A 76 -5.11 4.31 6.00
N HIS A 77 -5.78 4.59 7.11
CA HIS A 77 -6.87 3.75 7.61
C HIS A 77 -8.14 3.89 6.78
N LEU A 78 -8.90 2.78 6.72
CA LEU A 78 -10.22 2.79 6.11
C LEU A 78 -11.20 3.62 6.95
N GLU A 79 -12.08 4.33 6.26
CA GLU A 79 -13.27 4.95 6.86
C GLU A 79 -14.50 4.03 6.76
N PRO A 80 -15.50 4.18 7.64
CA PRO A 80 -16.70 3.36 7.59
C PRO A 80 -17.44 3.46 6.26
N GLY A 81 -17.63 2.32 5.59
CA GLY A 81 -18.38 2.23 4.33
C GLY A 81 -17.54 2.38 3.07
N GLU A 82 -16.25 2.67 3.17
CA GLU A 82 -15.35 2.70 2.02
C GLU A 82 -14.98 1.28 1.54
N SER A 83 -14.85 1.12 0.24
CA SER A 83 -14.09 0.01 -0.33
C SER A 83 -12.58 0.27 -0.17
N LEU A 84 -11.76 -0.78 -0.24
CA LEU A 84 -10.31 -0.66 -0.12
C LEU A 84 -9.69 0.26 -1.19
N ALA A 85 -10.25 0.25 -2.42
CA ALA A 85 -9.78 1.11 -3.51
C ALA A 85 -10.21 2.57 -3.33
N GLU A 86 -11.39 2.83 -2.74
CA GLU A 86 -11.83 4.19 -2.41
C GLU A 86 -10.96 4.79 -1.30
N ALA A 87 -10.65 4.03 -0.26
CA ALA A 87 -9.72 4.45 0.78
C ALA A 87 -8.34 4.81 0.19
N ALA A 88 -7.76 3.94 -0.65
CA ALA A 88 -6.49 4.22 -1.30
C ALA A 88 -6.53 5.48 -2.20
N ALA A 89 -7.63 5.72 -2.91
CA ALA A 89 -7.81 6.91 -3.75
C ALA A 89 -7.98 8.19 -2.92
N ARG A 90 -8.72 8.14 -1.81
CA ARG A 90 -8.88 9.25 -0.87
C ARG A 90 -7.55 9.65 -0.24
N GLU A 91 -6.83 8.67 0.33
CA GLU A 91 -5.52 8.90 0.96
C GLU A 91 -4.49 9.44 -0.04
N LEU A 92 -4.47 8.90 -1.27
CA LEU A 92 -3.63 9.43 -2.35
C LEU A 92 -3.88 10.92 -2.56
N HIS A 93 -5.15 11.33 -2.63
CA HIS A 93 -5.48 12.75 -2.79
C HIS A 93 -5.11 13.58 -1.55
N GLU A 94 -5.47 13.12 -0.35
CA GLU A 94 -5.24 13.84 0.91
C GLU A 94 -3.76 14.05 1.20
N GLU A 95 -2.92 13.06 0.86
CA GLU A 95 -1.50 13.12 1.17
C GLU A 95 -0.61 13.66 0.04
N THR A 96 -1.12 13.72 -1.20
CA THR A 96 -0.30 14.14 -2.35
C THR A 96 -0.94 15.22 -3.22
N GLY A 97 -2.25 15.41 -3.15
CA GLY A 97 -3.02 16.27 -4.05
C GLY A 97 -3.31 15.63 -5.42
N LEU A 98 -2.79 14.42 -5.70
CA LEU A 98 -3.14 13.71 -6.93
C LEU A 98 -4.48 13.01 -6.78
N SER A 99 -5.42 13.28 -7.69
CA SER A 99 -6.71 12.60 -7.72
C SER A 99 -6.75 11.55 -8.81
N LEU A 100 -7.00 10.31 -8.43
CA LEU A 100 -7.31 9.21 -9.33
C LEU A 100 -8.66 8.59 -8.91
N PRO A 101 -9.51 8.18 -9.85
CA PRO A 101 -10.70 7.41 -9.47
C PRO A 101 -10.30 6.04 -8.92
N ALA A 102 -11.05 5.49 -7.97
CA ALA A 102 -10.80 4.16 -7.40
C ALA A 102 -10.69 3.06 -8.47
N SER A 103 -11.41 3.21 -9.58
CA SER A 103 -11.36 2.28 -10.73
C SER A 103 -10.03 2.29 -11.49
N ALA A 104 -9.18 3.29 -11.30
CA ALA A 104 -7.83 3.33 -11.88
C ALA A 104 -6.79 2.59 -11.01
N LEU A 105 -7.17 2.19 -9.80
CA LEU A 105 -6.32 1.51 -8.85
C LEU A 105 -6.59 0.00 -8.90
N SER A 106 -5.54 -0.79 -9.11
CA SER A 106 -5.63 -2.25 -9.13
C SER A 106 -4.88 -2.83 -7.93
N ILE A 107 -5.52 -3.75 -7.21
CA ILE A 107 -4.83 -4.51 -6.15
C ILE A 107 -3.69 -5.31 -6.76
N PHE A 108 -2.51 -5.31 -6.13
CA PHE A 108 -1.38 -6.10 -6.59
C PHE A 108 -0.62 -6.79 -5.46
N ALA A 109 -0.80 -6.30 -4.22
CA ALA A 109 -0.14 -6.87 -3.05
C ALA A 109 -0.93 -6.54 -1.77
N TRP A 110 -0.55 -7.18 -0.68
CA TRP A 110 -0.98 -6.80 0.66
C TRP A 110 0.05 -7.25 1.70
N GLN A 111 0.07 -6.60 2.84
CA GLN A 111 0.81 -7.05 4.00
C GLN A 111 -0.16 -7.75 4.96
N ARG A 112 0.26 -8.90 5.48
CA ARG A 112 -0.45 -9.64 6.51
C ARG A 112 0.34 -9.56 7.81
N ILE A 113 -0.30 -9.06 8.84
CA ILE A 113 0.25 -8.97 10.18
C ILE A 113 -0.47 -10.00 11.06
N GLU A 114 0.29 -10.91 11.66
CA GLU A 114 -0.21 -11.93 12.58
C GLU A 114 0.53 -11.81 13.91
N LEU A 115 -0.20 -11.51 14.98
CA LEU A 115 0.35 -11.52 16.33
C LEU A 115 0.49 -12.97 16.78
N LEU A 116 1.68 -13.31 17.32
CA LEU A 116 2.00 -14.64 17.81
C LEU A 116 1.79 -14.77 19.33
N GLU A 117 1.51 -13.63 19.98
CA GLU A 117 1.22 -13.51 21.41
C GLU A 117 0.02 -12.58 21.61
N PRO A 118 -0.72 -12.70 22.74
CA PRO A 118 -1.80 -11.78 23.06
C PRO A 118 -1.28 -10.33 23.14
N PRO A 119 -1.96 -9.38 22.46
CA PRO A 119 -1.57 -7.98 22.51
C PRO A 119 -1.87 -7.35 23.89
N PRO A 120 -1.21 -6.21 24.23
CA PRO A 120 -1.60 -5.38 25.35
C PRO A 120 -3.07 -4.93 25.27
N ALA A 121 -3.67 -4.64 26.42
CA ALA A 121 -5.09 -4.30 26.52
C ALA A 121 -5.50 -3.04 25.72
N ASP A 122 -4.56 -2.13 25.47
CA ASP A 122 -4.73 -0.90 24.71
C ASP A 122 -4.40 -1.04 23.20
N TYR A 123 -4.03 -2.23 22.75
CA TYR A 123 -3.76 -2.49 21.34
C TYR A 123 -5.05 -2.47 20.52
N ARG A 124 -5.11 -1.60 19.51
CA ARG A 124 -6.34 -1.26 18.79
C ARG A 124 -6.65 -2.13 17.58
N TYR A 125 -5.67 -2.91 17.12
CA TYR A 125 -5.81 -3.67 15.88
C TYR A 125 -6.11 -5.14 16.17
N PRO A 126 -6.77 -5.86 15.24
CA PRO A 126 -6.99 -7.29 15.37
C PRO A 126 -5.66 -8.07 15.39
N ALA A 127 -5.67 -9.25 16.02
CA ALA A 127 -4.50 -10.13 16.05
C ALA A 127 -4.06 -10.62 14.67
N LEU A 128 -4.97 -10.65 13.70
CA LEU A 128 -4.72 -10.86 12.29
C LEU A 128 -5.27 -9.66 11.51
N ALA A 129 -4.39 -8.91 10.87
CA ALA A 129 -4.73 -7.70 10.13
C ALA A 129 -4.06 -7.68 8.76
N TYR A 130 -4.67 -6.95 7.83
CA TYR A 130 -4.16 -6.75 6.48
C TYR A 130 -4.04 -5.27 6.14
N MET A 131 -3.10 -4.96 5.25
CA MET A 131 -2.88 -3.63 4.67
C MET A 131 -2.84 -3.82 3.15
N ALA A 132 -3.84 -3.29 2.44
CA ALA A 132 -3.99 -3.49 1.00
C ALA A 132 -3.09 -2.52 0.21
N MET A 133 -2.43 -3.02 -0.84
CA MET A 133 -1.53 -2.24 -1.70
C MET A 133 -2.09 -2.21 -3.12
N PHE A 134 -2.49 -1.03 -3.54
CA PHE A 134 -2.99 -0.78 -4.89
C PHE A 134 -1.91 -0.14 -5.76
N ARG A 135 -1.96 -0.37 -7.07
CA ARG A 135 -1.08 0.29 -8.03
C ARG A 135 -1.86 0.98 -9.13
N ALA A 136 -1.27 2.05 -9.66
CA ALA A 136 -1.65 2.68 -10.91
C ALA A 136 -0.39 3.16 -11.65
N ALA A 137 -0.46 3.24 -12.99
CA ALA A 137 0.60 3.79 -13.82
C ALA A 137 0.05 4.95 -14.62
N LEU A 138 0.72 6.10 -14.55
CA LEU A 138 0.38 7.24 -15.38
C LEU A 138 1.04 7.11 -16.77
N PRO A 139 0.33 7.45 -17.84
CA PRO A 139 0.89 7.36 -19.21
C PRO A 139 1.96 8.42 -19.49
N GLU A 140 2.04 9.46 -18.66
CA GLU A 140 2.97 10.59 -18.79
C GLU A 140 3.82 10.76 -17.54
N SER A 141 4.85 11.59 -17.63
CA SER A 141 5.63 11.99 -16.46
C SER A 141 4.75 12.74 -15.48
N GLY A 142 4.80 12.37 -14.22
CA GLY A 142 4.01 12.98 -13.17
C GLY A 142 4.33 14.46 -13.00
N ALA A 143 3.30 15.31 -13.04
CA ALA A 143 3.41 16.73 -12.72
C ALA A 143 3.73 16.90 -11.22
N PRO A 144 4.41 18.00 -10.82
CA PRO A 144 4.57 18.34 -9.43
C PRO A 144 3.22 18.41 -8.71
N THR A 145 3.13 17.72 -7.58
CA THR A 145 1.95 17.72 -6.72
C THR A 145 2.32 18.23 -5.32
N ARG A 146 1.32 18.55 -4.54
CA ARG A 146 1.51 18.87 -3.11
C ARG A 146 0.26 18.49 -2.33
N PRO A 147 0.40 18.09 -1.07
CA PRO A 147 -0.72 17.84 -0.19
C PRO A 147 -1.66 19.06 -0.10
N PRO A 148 -2.98 18.86 -0.04
CA PRO A 148 -3.94 19.92 0.23
C PRO A 148 -3.71 20.58 1.60
N ALA A 149 -4.26 21.78 1.77
CA ALA A 149 -4.20 22.46 3.07
C ALA A 149 -4.94 21.65 4.15
N GLY A 150 -4.29 21.43 5.28
CA GLY A 150 -4.82 20.64 6.40
C GLY A 150 -4.41 19.15 6.37
N SER A 151 -3.71 18.71 5.35
CA SER A 151 -3.08 17.37 5.34
C SER A 151 -2.05 17.21 6.45
N GLU A 152 -1.89 16.00 6.99
CA GLU A 152 -0.75 15.65 7.84
C GLU A 152 0.57 15.62 7.05
N SER A 153 0.49 15.36 5.76
CA SER A 153 1.64 15.34 4.86
C SER A 153 2.05 16.76 4.46
N THR A 154 3.34 17.04 4.54
CA THR A 154 3.91 18.37 4.26
C THR A 154 4.48 18.48 2.84
N ARG A 155 4.81 17.36 2.23
CA ARG A 155 5.38 17.27 0.87
C ARG A 155 4.90 16.02 0.15
N ALA A 156 4.86 16.12 -1.18
CA ALA A 156 4.71 14.98 -2.07
C ALA A 156 5.65 15.17 -3.27
N ASP A 157 6.36 14.11 -3.64
CA ASP A 157 7.34 14.15 -4.72
C ASP A 157 7.37 12.83 -5.50
N TRP A 158 7.73 12.94 -6.78
CA TRP A 158 8.01 11.79 -7.65
C TRP A 158 9.46 11.36 -7.47
N LEU A 159 9.68 10.25 -6.79
CA LEU A 159 11.01 9.75 -6.49
C LEU A 159 11.36 8.54 -7.36
N SER A 160 12.60 8.51 -7.83
CA SER A 160 13.18 7.31 -8.43
C SER A 160 13.38 6.23 -7.36
N ARG A 161 13.49 4.98 -7.78
CA ARG A 161 13.76 3.87 -6.88
C ARG A 161 14.97 4.13 -5.98
N ALA A 162 16.10 4.59 -6.54
CA ALA A 162 17.30 4.86 -5.76
C ALA A 162 17.11 5.95 -4.70
N GLU A 163 16.27 6.95 -4.99
CA GLU A 163 15.91 7.97 -4.01
C GLU A 163 15.02 7.40 -2.91
N ILE A 164 14.04 6.57 -3.25
CA ILE A 164 13.17 5.88 -2.29
C ILE A 164 14.00 5.00 -1.35
N GLU A 165 14.87 4.15 -1.86
CA GLU A 165 15.74 3.28 -1.06
C GLU A 165 16.62 4.07 -0.09
N ARG A 166 17.06 5.28 -0.49
CA ARG A 166 17.85 6.16 0.36
C ARG A 166 17.04 6.83 1.48
N VAL A 167 15.79 7.23 1.21
CA VAL A 167 14.96 7.97 2.19
C VAL A 167 14.02 7.07 3.00
N CYS A 168 13.81 5.82 2.56
CA CYS A 168 12.93 4.82 3.17
C CYS A 168 13.62 3.46 3.39
N PRO A 169 14.87 3.37 3.92
CA PRO A 169 15.69 2.14 3.88
C PRO A 169 15.03 0.96 4.63
N ASP A 170 14.18 1.22 5.61
CA ASP A 170 13.62 0.20 6.51
C ASP A 170 12.14 -0.11 6.24
N ARG A 171 11.57 0.40 5.13
CA ARG A 171 10.16 0.16 4.83
C ARG A 171 9.93 -1.27 4.34
N THR A 172 8.95 -1.95 4.93
CA THR A 172 8.64 -3.36 4.62
C THR A 172 8.17 -3.58 3.19
N TRP A 173 7.53 -2.57 2.60
CA TRP A 173 6.99 -2.59 1.25
C TRP A 173 8.01 -2.34 0.13
N LEU A 174 9.28 -2.01 0.45
CA LEU A 174 10.32 -1.74 -0.57
C LEU A 174 10.48 -2.88 -1.59
N VAL A 175 10.30 -4.12 -1.14
CA VAL A 175 10.35 -5.30 -2.01
C VAL A 175 9.27 -5.27 -3.11
N LEU A 176 8.20 -4.49 -2.95
CA LEU A 176 7.14 -4.33 -3.94
C LEU A 176 7.52 -3.41 -5.11
N LEU A 177 8.58 -2.61 -4.99
CA LEU A 177 9.08 -1.80 -6.09
C LEU A 177 9.76 -2.63 -7.20
N GLU A 178 9.94 -3.93 -6.97
CA GLU A 178 10.51 -4.88 -7.94
C GLU A 178 9.44 -5.74 -8.63
N ALA A 179 8.17 -5.62 -8.22
CA ALA A 179 7.08 -6.54 -8.56
C ALA A 179 6.19 -6.08 -9.72
#